data_54b789da541ee2ab4e18b0c6a45bda2f
#
_entry.id   54b789da541ee2ab4e18b0c6a45bda2f
#
_cell.length_a   1.000
_cell.length_b   1.000
_cell.length_c   1.000
_cell.angle_alpha   90.00
_cell.angle_beta   90.00
_cell.angle_gamma   90.00
#
_symmetry.space_group_name_H-M   'P 1'
#
loop_
_entity.id
_entity.type
_entity.pdbx_description
1 polymer ?
#
loop_
_entity_poly.entity_id
_entity_poly.type
_entity_poly.pdbx_seq_one_letter_code
_entity_poly.pdbx_strand_id
1 'polypeptide(L)'
;PAPARPEPYLFPDMGKKGDYAFPSLSLLDPSAPAEQIDKDELYDKKTRIEEKLKEFKVEGEVREYHPGPVITTYEFYPFPGIKVSQVANLSEDLSLALGAESVRIQRIPGKSSLGVEIPNDKREIIKLRDILASEAFTQSPSKLTFALGKTVHDEVAVTDLGIMPHLLIAGATGTGKSVCLNALIASILYKATPAEVKLILIDPKRLEFTLFEGIPHLLSPIINDPKKAGIVLMDAVRNRAIAGAGLDV
;
A
#
# COMPACT_ATOMS: atom_id res chain seq x y z
N PRO A 1 -33.74 37.91 3.02
CA PRO A 1 -32.40 38.08 3.57
C PRO A 1 -31.51 37.00 3.01
N ALA A 2 -30.41 37.42 2.34
CA ALA A 2 -29.40 36.47 1.89
C ALA A 2 -28.83 35.74 3.13
N PRO A 3 -28.55 34.43 3.06
CA PRO A 3 -27.94 33.72 4.17
C PRO A 3 -26.64 34.41 4.55
N ALA A 4 -26.43 34.64 5.85
CA ALA A 4 -25.20 35.23 6.36
C ALA A 4 -24.00 34.43 5.82
N ARG A 5 -23.00 35.13 5.29
CA ARG A 5 -21.76 34.48 4.88
C ARG A 5 -21.16 33.82 6.12
N PRO A 6 -20.78 32.54 6.02
CA PRO A 6 -20.07 31.88 7.12
C PRO A 6 -18.81 32.67 7.47
N GLU A 7 -18.51 32.80 8.76
CA GLU A 7 -17.27 33.43 9.21
C GLU A 7 -16.06 32.70 8.61
N PRO A 8 -15.03 33.45 8.14
CA PRO A 8 -13.83 32.85 7.58
C PRO A 8 -13.13 32.01 8.64
N TYR A 9 -12.67 30.82 8.24
CA TYR A 9 -11.88 29.97 9.11
C TYR A 9 -10.48 30.58 9.29
N LEU A 10 -10.13 30.93 10.52
CA LEU A 10 -8.80 31.43 10.87
C LEU A 10 -7.90 30.23 11.16
N PHE A 11 -6.95 29.98 10.27
CA PHE A 11 -5.91 28.98 10.53
C PHE A 11 -5.03 29.45 11.69
N PRO A 12 -4.72 28.59 12.66
CA PRO A 12 -3.82 28.96 13.76
C PRO A 12 -2.46 29.37 13.20
N ASP A 13 -1.80 30.34 13.88
CA ASP A 13 -0.47 30.80 13.52
C ASP A 13 0.50 29.62 13.60
N MET A 14 1.10 29.33 12.47
CA MET A 14 1.85 28.11 12.20
C MET A 14 3.29 28.28 12.65
N GLY A 15 3.50 28.60 13.91
CA GLY A 15 4.77 28.70 14.63
C GLY A 15 6.05 28.75 13.78
N LYS A 16 6.97 29.60 14.15
CA LYS A 16 8.26 29.79 13.46
C LYS A 16 8.93 28.45 13.11
N LYS A 17 9.64 28.38 11.98
CA LYS A 17 10.61 27.32 11.65
C LYS A 17 11.57 27.15 12.84
N GLY A 18 11.28 26.24 13.74
CA GLY A 18 12.09 25.99 14.92
C GLY A 18 11.82 24.58 15.42
N ASP A 19 12.84 23.89 15.80
CA ASP A 19 12.91 22.72 16.69
C ASP A 19 11.89 21.56 16.52
N TYR A 20 11.40 21.29 15.29
CA TYR A 20 10.67 20.05 15.05
C TYR A 20 11.64 18.87 15.02
N ALA A 21 11.54 18.02 16.01
CA ALA A 21 12.26 16.74 16.04
C ALA A 21 11.42 15.68 15.35
N PHE A 22 11.98 15.02 14.34
CA PHE A 22 11.32 13.89 13.69
C PHE A 22 11.09 12.76 14.69
N PRO A 23 9.97 12.02 14.57
CA PRO A 23 9.76 10.82 15.36
C PRO A 23 10.90 9.83 15.17
N SER A 24 11.36 9.21 16.27
CA SER A 24 12.37 8.15 16.18
C SER A 24 11.78 6.88 15.59
N LEU A 25 12.53 6.20 14.71
CA LEU A 25 12.16 4.87 14.21
C LEU A 25 12.01 3.82 15.35
N SER A 26 12.59 4.08 16.52
CA SER A 26 12.43 3.21 17.69
C SER A 26 11.00 3.18 18.27
N LEU A 27 10.15 4.13 17.87
CA LEU A 27 8.72 4.14 18.23
C LEU A 27 7.90 3.11 17.44
N LEU A 28 8.47 2.59 16.36
CA LEU A 28 7.83 1.58 15.52
C LEU A 28 8.39 0.20 15.85
N ASP A 29 7.50 -0.80 15.83
CA ASP A 29 7.89 -2.19 16.05
C ASP A 29 8.90 -2.66 14.99
N PRO A 30 9.98 -3.35 15.39
CA PRO A 30 10.87 -4.01 14.45
C PRO A 30 10.18 -5.22 13.81
N SER A 31 10.61 -5.61 12.61
CA SER A 31 10.23 -6.92 12.06
C SER A 31 10.79 -8.06 12.91
N ALA A 32 10.02 -9.13 12.99
CA ALA A 32 10.58 -10.40 13.41
C ALA A 32 11.62 -10.87 12.38
N PRO A 33 12.62 -11.68 12.78
CA PRO A 33 13.48 -12.34 11.81
C PRO A 33 12.65 -13.07 10.77
N ALA A 34 12.95 -12.89 9.49
CA ALA A 34 12.23 -13.59 8.43
C ALA A 34 12.34 -15.10 8.66
N GLU A 35 11.21 -15.77 8.84
CA GLU A 35 11.20 -17.24 8.83
C GLU A 35 11.57 -17.68 7.42
N GLN A 36 12.62 -18.47 7.29
CA GLN A 36 12.98 -19.06 6.01
C GLN A 36 11.86 -20.02 5.60
N ILE A 37 11.30 -19.79 4.41
CA ILE A 37 10.35 -20.74 3.83
C ILE A 37 11.11 -22.05 3.60
N ASP A 38 10.51 -23.14 4.05
CA ASP A 38 11.11 -24.47 3.92
C ASP A 38 11.30 -24.82 2.42
N LYS A 39 12.50 -25.18 2.05
CA LYS A 39 12.82 -25.58 0.67
C LYS A 39 12.05 -26.82 0.24
N ASP A 40 11.79 -27.72 1.16
CA ASP A 40 11.04 -28.93 0.90
C ASP A 40 9.57 -28.60 0.60
N GLU A 41 8.98 -27.66 1.34
CA GLU A 41 7.63 -27.14 1.06
C GLU A 41 7.53 -26.49 -0.34
N LEU A 42 8.53 -25.68 -0.71
CA LEU A 42 8.56 -25.04 -2.03
C LEU A 42 8.67 -26.09 -3.15
N TYR A 43 9.46 -27.13 -2.94
CA TYR A 43 9.64 -28.21 -3.91
C TYR A 43 8.37 -29.08 -4.03
N ASP A 44 7.71 -29.39 -2.93
CA ASP A 44 6.46 -30.15 -2.91
C ASP A 44 5.35 -29.39 -3.65
N LYS A 45 5.21 -28.09 -3.40
CA LYS A 45 4.24 -27.24 -4.12
C LYS A 45 4.55 -27.18 -5.62
N LYS A 46 5.84 -27.07 -6.01
CA LYS A 46 6.27 -27.15 -7.40
C LYS A 46 5.79 -28.45 -8.06
N THR A 47 6.07 -29.58 -7.44
CA THR A 47 5.72 -30.90 -7.98
C THR A 47 4.22 -31.06 -8.13
N ARG A 48 3.44 -30.62 -7.13
CA ARG A 48 1.97 -30.66 -7.18
C ARG A 48 1.40 -29.76 -8.28
N ILE A 49 2.00 -28.60 -8.58
CA ILE A 49 1.59 -27.74 -9.70
C ILE A 49 1.79 -28.49 -11.02
N GLU A 50 2.96 -29.07 -11.24
CA GLU A 50 3.29 -29.78 -12.48
C GLU A 50 2.40 -31.02 -12.69
N GLU A 51 2.18 -31.82 -11.65
CA GLU A 51 1.31 -32.99 -11.70
C GLU A 51 -0.13 -32.60 -12.02
N LYS A 52 -0.63 -31.52 -11.36
CA LYS A 52 -2.01 -31.10 -11.55
C LYS A 52 -2.26 -30.51 -12.93
N LEU A 53 -1.36 -29.69 -13.43
CA LEU A 53 -1.43 -29.18 -14.80
C LEU A 53 -1.39 -30.32 -15.83
N LYS A 54 -0.58 -31.35 -15.60
CA LYS A 54 -0.50 -32.53 -16.47
C LYS A 54 -1.81 -33.33 -16.49
N GLU A 55 -2.52 -33.46 -15.36
CA GLU A 55 -3.86 -34.08 -15.32
C GLU A 55 -4.83 -33.39 -16.27
N PHE A 56 -4.74 -32.05 -16.40
CA PHE A 56 -5.54 -31.26 -17.34
C PHE A 56 -4.95 -31.16 -18.75
N LYS A 57 -4.00 -32.05 -19.08
CA LYS A 57 -3.33 -32.08 -20.41
C LYS A 57 -2.57 -30.77 -20.72
N VAL A 58 -2.11 -30.08 -19.70
CA VAL A 58 -1.22 -28.94 -19.81
C VAL A 58 0.18 -29.40 -19.44
N GLU A 59 1.01 -29.68 -20.45
CA GLU A 59 2.39 -30.13 -20.27
C GLU A 59 3.32 -28.90 -20.16
N GLY A 60 4.28 -28.98 -19.26
CA GLY A 60 5.26 -27.93 -18.99
C GLY A 60 6.07 -28.24 -17.74
N GLU A 61 6.91 -27.33 -17.35
CA GLU A 61 7.77 -27.47 -16.18
C GLU A 61 7.87 -26.16 -15.39
N VAL A 62 7.98 -26.26 -14.08
CA VAL A 62 8.33 -25.12 -13.21
C VAL A 62 9.85 -25.12 -13.06
N ARG A 63 10.52 -24.09 -13.62
CA ARG A 63 11.97 -23.99 -13.58
C ARG A 63 12.48 -23.21 -12.38
N GLU A 64 11.80 -22.14 -12.04
CA GLU A 64 12.19 -21.24 -10.98
C GLU A 64 11.01 -20.95 -10.05
N TYR A 65 11.29 -20.63 -8.82
CA TYR A 65 10.31 -20.12 -7.87
C TYR A 65 10.90 -18.97 -7.07
N HIS A 66 10.09 -17.95 -6.84
CA HIS A 66 10.48 -16.72 -6.16
C HIS A 66 9.58 -16.56 -4.93
N PRO A 67 10.07 -16.95 -3.74
CA PRO A 67 9.33 -16.74 -2.51
C PRO A 67 9.32 -15.25 -2.16
N GLY A 68 8.12 -14.71 -1.99
CA GLY A 68 7.89 -13.37 -1.46
C GLY A 68 7.32 -13.43 -0.04
N PRO A 69 7.07 -12.28 0.60
CA PRO A 69 6.62 -12.23 2.00
C PRO A 69 5.19 -12.76 2.21
N VAL A 70 4.35 -12.69 1.20
CA VAL A 70 2.92 -13.06 1.27
C VAL A 70 2.57 -14.15 0.28
N ILE A 71 3.19 -14.13 -0.89
CA ILE A 71 2.95 -15.08 -1.98
C ILE A 71 4.28 -15.60 -2.52
N THR A 72 4.26 -16.83 -3.04
CA THR A 72 5.36 -17.40 -3.81
C THR A 72 4.96 -17.48 -5.28
N THR A 73 5.82 -17.00 -6.17
CA THR A 73 5.62 -17.07 -7.62
C THR A 73 6.42 -18.24 -8.19
N TYR A 74 5.74 -19.21 -8.81
CA TYR A 74 6.33 -20.32 -9.52
C TYR A 74 6.33 -20.01 -11.02
N GLU A 75 7.50 -20.00 -11.68
CA GLU A 75 7.62 -19.76 -13.12
C GLU A 75 7.38 -21.06 -13.89
N PHE A 76 6.17 -21.18 -14.44
CA PHE A 76 5.79 -22.32 -15.27
C PHE A 76 6.08 -22.04 -16.75
N TYR A 77 6.80 -22.94 -17.38
CA TYR A 77 7.15 -22.93 -18.80
C TYR A 77 6.30 -23.96 -19.55
N PRO A 78 5.20 -23.55 -20.21
CA PRO A 78 4.38 -24.47 -20.99
C PRO A 78 5.15 -24.98 -22.21
N PHE A 79 4.95 -26.24 -22.57
CA PHE A 79 5.53 -26.82 -23.78
C PHE A 79 4.90 -26.27 -25.05
N PRO A 80 5.58 -26.37 -26.22
CA PRO A 80 5.06 -25.88 -27.48
C PRO A 80 3.67 -26.43 -27.81
N GLY A 81 2.75 -25.55 -28.22
CA GLY A 81 1.37 -25.90 -28.53
C GLY A 81 0.35 -25.65 -27.43
N ILE A 82 0.78 -25.40 -26.19
CA ILE A 82 -0.10 -25.05 -25.08
C ILE A 82 -0.46 -23.55 -25.14
N LYS A 83 -1.75 -23.24 -25.12
CA LYS A 83 -2.23 -21.86 -25.11
C LYS A 83 -2.21 -21.28 -23.70
N VAL A 84 -1.78 -20.04 -23.56
CA VAL A 84 -1.76 -19.30 -22.28
C VAL A 84 -3.13 -19.30 -21.60
N SER A 85 -4.22 -19.09 -22.37
CA SER A 85 -5.58 -19.12 -21.85
C SER A 85 -5.98 -20.47 -21.26
N GLN A 86 -5.45 -21.56 -21.82
CA GLN A 86 -5.71 -22.91 -21.30
C GLN A 86 -5.12 -23.07 -19.91
N VAL A 87 -3.92 -22.53 -19.65
CA VAL A 87 -3.27 -22.56 -18.33
C VAL A 87 -3.98 -21.60 -17.38
N ALA A 88 -4.25 -20.36 -17.83
CA ALA A 88 -4.85 -19.34 -16.98
C ALA A 88 -6.24 -19.71 -16.45
N ASN A 89 -7.01 -20.45 -17.23
CA ASN A 89 -8.36 -20.91 -16.82
C ASN A 89 -8.33 -21.99 -15.72
N LEU A 90 -7.17 -22.57 -15.41
CA LEU A 90 -7.03 -23.60 -14.37
C LEU A 90 -6.72 -23.03 -12.98
N SER A 91 -6.81 -21.71 -12.80
CA SER A 91 -6.50 -21.06 -11.51
C SER A 91 -7.36 -21.58 -10.36
N GLU A 92 -8.66 -21.81 -10.58
CA GLU A 92 -9.57 -22.35 -9.56
C GLU A 92 -9.29 -23.82 -9.26
N ASP A 93 -9.02 -24.62 -10.30
CA ASP A 93 -8.68 -26.04 -10.16
C ASP A 93 -7.37 -26.22 -9.39
N LEU A 94 -6.37 -25.36 -9.68
CA LEU A 94 -5.11 -25.34 -8.95
C LEU A 94 -5.32 -24.88 -7.50
N SER A 95 -6.15 -23.87 -7.24
CA SER A 95 -6.47 -23.44 -5.88
C SER A 95 -7.02 -24.58 -5.04
N LEU A 96 -7.98 -25.33 -5.59
CA LEU A 96 -8.56 -26.48 -4.93
C LEU A 96 -7.52 -27.60 -4.69
N ALA A 97 -6.73 -27.92 -5.70
CA ALA A 97 -5.72 -28.99 -5.62
C ALA A 97 -4.60 -28.72 -4.63
N LEU A 98 -4.22 -27.46 -4.50
CA LEU A 98 -3.13 -27.00 -3.60
C LEU A 98 -3.64 -26.64 -2.20
N GLY A 99 -4.98 -26.60 -2.00
CA GLY A 99 -5.59 -26.14 -0.75
C GLY A 99 -5.34 -24.65 -0.47
N ALA A 100 -5.08 -23.87 -1.52
CA ALA A 100 -4.81 -22.46 -1.40
C ALA A 100 -6.10 -21.62 -1.48
N GLU A 101 -6.15 -20.47 -0.77
CA GLU A 101 -7.30 -19.57 -0.82
C GLU A 101 -7.60 -19.07 -2.25
N SER A 102 -6.53 -18.84 -3.02
CA SER A 102 -6.61 -18.42 -4.42
C SER A 102 -5.28 -18.69 -5.11
N VAL A 103 -5.32 -19.03 -6.40
CA VAL A 103 -4.13 -19.10 -7.25
C VAL A 103 -4.33 -18.14 -8.40
N ARG A 104 -3.33 -17.31 -8.67
CA ARG A 104 -3.35 -16.37 -9.79
C ARG A 104 -2.32 -16.81 -10.82
N ILE A 105 -2.75 -16.87 -12.08
CA ILE A 105 -1.87 -17.21 -13.20
C ILE A 105 -1.78 -16.01 -14.14
N GLN A 106 -0.58 -15.49 -14.34
CA GLN A 106 -0.36 -14.33 -15.21
C GLN A 106 0.91 -14.47 -16.04
N ARG A 107 0.98 -13.72 -17.13
CA ARG A 107 2.18 -13.69 -17.97
C ARG A 107 3.27 -12.89 -17.26
N ILE A 108 4.51 -13.38 -17.33
CA ILE A 108 5.67 -12.62 -16.87
C ILE A 108 6.16 -11.76 -18.05
N PRO A 109 6.17 -10.43 -17.92
CA PRO A 109 6.64 -9.54 -18.96
C PRO A 109 8.08 -9.88 -19.38
N GLY A 110 8.32 -9.97 -20.70
CA GLY A 110 9.66 -10.28 -21.24
C GLY A 110 10.09 -11.73 -21.18
N LYS A 111 9.28 -12.64 -20.61
CA LYS A 111 9.57 -14.08 -20.55
C LYS A 111 8.52 -14.91 -21.32
N SER A 112 8.90 -16.13 -21.73
CA SER A 112 7.98 -17.12 -22.30
C SER A 112 7.34 -18.01 -21.26
N SER A 113 7.28 -17.55 -20.00
CA SER A 113 6.76 -18.25 -18.85
C SER A 113 5.50 -17.59 -18.30
N LEU A 114 4.78 -18.33 -17.47
CA LEU A 114 3.65 -17.88 -16.68
C LEU A 114 4.02 -17.92 -15.20
N GLY A 115 3.72 -16.85 -14.49
CA GLY A 115 3.83 -16.83 -13.03
C GLY A 115 2.57 -17.45 -12.43
N VAL A 116 2.72 -18.52 -11.69
CA VAL A 116 1.70 -19.14 -10.85
C VAL A 116 1.94 -18.63 -9.43
N GLU A 117 1.12 -17.68 -9.01
CA GLU A 117 1.22 -17.02 -7.70
C GLU A 117 0.33 -17.77 -6.69
N ILE A 118 0.96 -18.22 -5.61
CA ILE A 118 0.31 -19.01 -4.55
C ILE A 118 0.56 -18.32 -3.22
N PRO A 119 -0.48 -18.04 -2.41
CA PRO A 119 -0.31 -17.51 -1.06
C PRO A 119 0.54 -18.44 -0.20
N ASN A 120 1.44 -17.86 0.58
CA ASN A 120 2.23 -18.61 1.55
C ASN A 120 1.34 -19.05 2.72
N ASP A 121 1.58 -20.25 3.26
CA ASP A 121 0.86 -20.76 4.43
C ASP A 121 1.16 -19.88 5.66
N LYS A 122 2.41 -19.43 5.77
CA LYS A 122 2.83 -18.42 6.74
C LYS A 122 3.14 -17.12 6.01
N ARG A 123 2.36 -16.08 6.29
CA ARG A 123 2.54 -14.75 5.70
C ARG A 123 3.40 -13.88 6.61
N GLU A 124 4.40 -13.23 6.06
CA GLU A 124 5.21 -12.25 6.78
C GLU A 124 4.41 -10.96 7.02
N ILE A 125 4.46 -10.44 8.24
CA ILE A 125 3.88 -9.13 8.56
C ILE A 125 4.95 -8.07 8.27
N ILE A 126 4.77 -7.33 7.19
CA ILE A 126 5.67 -6.25 6.81
C ILE A 126 5.47 -5.07 7.75
N LYS A 127 6.50 -4.72 8.51
CA LYS A 127 6.46 -3.62 9.46
C LYS A 127 6.78 -2.30 8.76
N LEU A 128 6.02 -1.27 9.11
CA LEU A 128 6.24 0.09 8.59
C LEU A 128 7.66 0.60 8.83
N ARG A 129 8.26 0.23 9.97
CA ARG A 129 9.63 0.59 10.33
C ARG A 129 10.64 0.23 9.25
N ASP A 130 10.53 -0.97 8.67
CA ASP A 130 11.52 -1.46 7.69
C ASP A 130 11.44 -0.67 6.39
N ILE A 131 10.20 -0.32 5.99
CA ILE A 131 9.99 0.50 4.80
C ILE A 131 10.53 1.92 5.01
N LEU A 132 10.24 2.54 6.17
CA LEU A 132 10.71 3.89 6.47
C LEU A 132 12.23 3.97 6.69
N ALA A 133 12.87 2.87 7.13
CA ALA A 133 14.32 2.78 7.28
C ALA A 133 15.05 2.49 5.97
N SER A 134 14.35 2.07 4.92
CA SER A 134 14.95 1.68 3.65
C SER A 134 15.58 2.85 2.89
N GLU A 135 16.55 2.56 2.04
CA GLU A 135 17.14 3.54 1.13
C GLU A 135 16.10 4.12 0.16
N ALA A 136 15.18 3.30 -0.34
CA ALA A 136 14.11 3.73 -1.23
C ALA A 136 13.27 4.85 -0.63
N PHE A 137 12.98 4.79 0.68
CA PHE A 137 12.25 5.83 1.37
C PHE A 137 13.15 7.01 1.76
N THR A 138 14.28 6.75 2.40
CA THR A 138 15.13 7.82 2.96
C THR A 138 15.76 8.69 1.89
N GLN A 139 16.18 8.13 0.75
CA GLN A 139 16.82 8.86 -0.35
C GLN A 139 15.80 9.49 -1.33
N SER A 140 14.51 9.18 -1.22
CA SER A 140 13.50 9.82 -2.05
C SER A 140 13.47 11.34 -1.81
N PRO A 141 13.53 12.19 -2.85
CA PRO A 141 13.58 13.64 -2.70
C PRO A 141 12.25 14.25 -2.26
N SER A 142 11.14 13.59 -2.54
CA SER A 142 9.80 14.12 -2.24
C SER A 142 9.48 14.03 -0.75
N LYS A 143 8.93 15.11 -0.21
CA LYS A 143 8.38 15.17 1.16
C LYS A 143 7.05 14.45 1.31
N LEU A 144 6.42 14.10 0.19
CA LEU A 144 5.16 13.37 0.12
C LEU A 144 5.34 11.90 -0.27
N THR A 145 6.59 11.39 -0.17
CA THR A 145 6.86 9.95 -0.32
C THR A 145 6.23 9.18 0.82
N PHE A 146 5.51 8.11 0.50
CA PHE A 146 4.93 7.23 1.52
C PHE A 146 5.18 5.75 1.23
N ALA A 147 5.12 4.95 2.30
CA ALA A 147 5.32 3.52 2.28
C ALA A 147 4.08 2.80 1.72
N LEU A 148 4.28 1.93 0.72
CA LEU A 148 3.26 1.00 0.24
C LEU A 148 3.44 -0.41 0.84
N GLY A 149 4.68 -0.83 1.10
CA GLY A 149 5.01 -2.15 1.59
C GLY A 149 6.15 -2.80 0.83
N LYS A 150 6.01 -4.09 0.49
CA LYS A 150 6.92 -4.84 -0.36
C LYS A 150 6.21 -5.39 -1.58
N THR A 151 6.95 -5.53 -2.68
CA THR A 151 6.46 -6.22 -3.89
C THR A 151 6.40 -7.73 -3.67
N VAL A 152 5.87 -8.44 -4.67
CA VAL A 152 5.89 -9.91 -4.70
C VAL A 152 7.31 -10.49 -4.78
N HIS A 153 8.30 -9.67 -5.10
CA HIS A 153 9.73 -10.04 -5.16
C HIS A 153 10.50 -9.60 -3.92
N ASP A 154 9.81 -9.28 -2.82
CA ASP A 154 10.39 -8.81 -1.55
C ASP A 154 11.11 -7.44 -1.64
N GLU A 155 10.91 -6.69 -2.72
CA GLU A 155 11.48 -5.35 -2.88
C GLU A 155 10.62 -4.31 -2.17
N VAL A 156 11.27 -3.36 -1.50
CA VAL A 156 10.57 -2.24 -0.85
C VAL A 156 9.87 -1.37 -1.90
N ALA A 157 8.58 -1.14 -1.70
CA ALA A 157 7.76 -0.28 -2.53
C ALA A 157 7.39 1.00 -1.79
N VAL A 158 7.79 2.12 -2.36
CA VAL A 158 7.39 3.48 -1.94
C VAL A 158 6.83 4.23 -3.15
N THR A 159 6.03 5.24 -2.89
CA THR A 159 5.50 6.10 -3.97
C THR A 159 5.39 7.54 -3.50
N ASP A 160 5.20 8.46 -4.41
CA ASP A 160 5.12 9.89 -4.16
C ASP A 160 3.70 10.41 -4.40
N LEU A 161 3.04 10.87 -3.33
CA LEU A 161 1.72 11.48 -3.42
C LEU A 161 1.75 12.80 -4.23
N GLY A 162 2.89 13.49 -4.27
CA GLY A 162 3.04 14.76 -4.98
C GLY A 162 2.87 14.68 -6.49
N ILE A 163 3.09 13.50 -7.09
CA ILE A 163 2.86 13.26 -8.53
C ILE A 163 1.46 12.73 -8.83
N MET A 164 0.65 12.46 -7.82
CA MET A 164 -0.71 11.97 -7.95
C MET A 164 -1.69 13.13 -7.75
N PRO A 165 -2.43 13.58 -8.79
CA PRO A 165 -3.45 14.63 -8.63
C PRO A 165 -4.51 14.22 -7.60
N HIS A 166 -4.90 12.94 -7.64
CA HIS A 166 -5.86 12.31 -6.74
C HIS A 166 -5.42 10.86 -6.50
N LEU A 167 -5.67 10.36 -5.29
CA LEU A 167 -5.46 8.97 -4.91
C LEU A 167 -6.75 8.42 -4.32
N LEU A 168 -7.35 7.44 -4.98
CA LEU A 168 -8.48 6.67 -4.44
C LEU A 168 -7.98 5.41 -3.77
N ILE A 169 -8.28 5.23 -2.48
CA ILE A 169 -7.99 4.01 -1.72
C ILE A 169 -9.31 3.34 -1.37
N ALA A 170 -9.59 2.21 -2.00
CA ALA A 170 -10.82 1.46 -1.81
C ALA A 170 -10.53 0.02 -1.40
N GLY A 171 -11.46 -0.58 -0.67
CA GLY A 171 -11.38 -1.97 -0.24
C GLY A 171 -12.53 -2.34 0.70
N ALA A 172 -12.85 -3.63 0.76
CA ALA A 172 -13.82 -4.17 1.71
C ALA A 172 -13.31 -4.02 3.16
N THR A 173 -14.19 -4.21 4.12
CA THR A 173 -13.81 -4.21 5.54
C THR A 173 -12.75 -5.29 5.80
N GLY A 174 -11.65 -4.92 6.47
CA GLY A 174 -10.56 -5.84 6.79
C GLY A 174 -9.47 -5.98 5.72
N THR A 175 -9.60 -5.34 4.55
CA THR A 175 -8.58 -5.42 3.48
C THR A 175 -7.36 -4.51 3.68
N GLY A 176 -7.32 -3.73 4.76
CA GLY A 176 -6.18 -2.89 5.10
C GLY A 176 -6.26 -1.43 4.64
N LYS A 177 -7.43 -0.94 4.16
CA LYS A 177 -7.61 0.47 3.76
C LYS A 177 -7.15 1.45 4.84
N SER A 178 -7.62 1.30 6.07
CA SER A 178 -7.26 2.16 7.21
C SER A 178 -5.77 2.03 7.56
N VAL A 179 -5.20 0.84 7.44
CA VAL A 179 -3.75 0.61 7.64
C VAL A 179 -2.94 1.38 6.60
N CYS A 180 -3.36 1.34 5.33
CA CYS A 180 -2.71 2.08 4.25
C CYS A 180 -2.78 3.60 4.48
N LEU A 181 -3.94 4.13 4.88
CA LEU A 181 -4.10 5.55 5.21
C LEU A 181 -3.21 5.97 6.39
N ASN A 182 -3.17 5.16 7.44
CA ASN A 182 -2.31 5.41 8.60
C ASN A 182 -0.83 5.35 8.23
N ALA A 183 -0.41 4.38 7.40
CA ALA A 183 0.95 4.28 6.90
C ALA A 183 1.34 5.50 6.03
N LEU A 184 0.41 6.01 5.20
CA LEU A 184 0.61 7.21 4.41
C LEU A 184 0.86 8.42 5.30
N ILE A 185 -0.03 8.70 6.27
CA ILE A 185 0.10 9.84 7.17
C ILE A 185 1.39 9.69 8.01
N ALA A 186 1.63 8.52 8.60
CA ALA A 186 2.84 8.26 9.36
C ALA A 186 4.10 8.49 8.50
N SER A 187 4.12 8.04 7.25
CA SER A 187 5.25 8.28 6.34
C SER A 187 5.56 9.77 6.18
N ILE A 188 4.53 10.61 6.02
CA ILE A 188 4.69 12.07 5.94
C ILE A 188 5.28 12.61 7.25
N LEU A 189 4.79 12.16 8.42
CA LEU A 189 5.30 12.61 9.73
C LEU A 189 6.77 12.27 9.94
N TYR A 190 7.26 11.16 9.35
CA TYR A 190 8.68 10.76 9.40
C TYR A 190 9.54 11.43 8.31
N LYS A 191 8.94 12.06 7.30
CA LYS A 191 9.66 12.62 6.13
C LYS A 191 9.68 14.13 6.06
N ALA A 192 8.63 14.78 6.52
CA ALA A 192 8.42 16.22 6.37
C ALA A 192 8.21 16.91 7.72
N THR A 193 8.66 18.14 7.82
CA THR A 193 8.35 19.01 8.95
C THR A 193 6.97 19.66 8.78
N PRO A 194 6.35 20.16 9.86
CA PRO A 194 5.09 20.90 9.77
C PRO A 194 5.17 22.18 8.91
N ALA A 195 6.37 22.72 8.70
CA ALA A 195 6.58 23.88 7.84
C ALA A 195 6.65 23.51 6.34
N GLU A 196 6.98 22.25 6.03
CA GLU A 196 7.09 21.75 4.64
C GLU A 196 5.78 21.16 4.14
N VAL A 197 5.06 20.42 5.01
CA VAL A 197 3.80 19.75 4.65
C VAL A 197 2.74 20.03 5.69
N LYS A 198 1.55 20.37 5.22
CA LYS A 198 0.34 20.54 6.02
C LYS A 198 -0.74 19.61 5.55
N LEU A 199 -1.53 19.13 6.51
CA LEU A 199 -2.62 18.19 6.31
C LEU A 199 -3.94 18.80 6.71
N ILE A 200 -4.96 18.62 5.89
CA ILE A 200 -6.37 18.79 6.24
C ILE A 200 -6.98 17.40 6.25
N LEU A 201 -7.41 16.93 7.42
CA LEU A 201 -8.03 15.63 7.59
C LEU A 201 -9.53 15.78 7.77
N ILE A 202 -10.30 15.10 6.93
CA ILE A 202 -11.77 15.11 6.94
C ILE A 202 -12.24 13.69 7.23
N ASP A 203 -12.91 13.49 8.37
CA ASP A 203 -13.38 12.17 8.82
C ASP A 203 -14.84 12.26 9.28
N PRO A 204 -15.81 12.22 8.36
CA PRO A 204 -17.24 12.35 8.68
C PRO A 204 -17.75 11.27 9.64
N LYS A 205 -17.08 10.12 9.66
CA LYS A 205 -17.47 8.97 10.49
C LYS A 205 -16.75 8.89 11.83
N ARG A 206 -15.70 9.70 12.04
CA ARG A 206 -14.84 9.69 13.24
C ARG A 206 -14.21 8.34 13.55
N LEU A 207 -13.81 7.59 12.53
CA LEU A 207 -13.31 6.24 12.68
C LEU A 207 -11.84 6.07 12.29
N GLU A 208 -11.35 6.89 11.35
CA GLU A 208 -10.08 6.63 10.68
C GLU A 208 -8.94 7.51 11.23
N PHE A 209 -9.20 8.78 11.57
CA PHE A 209 -8.14 9.76 11.83
C PHE A 209 -8.05 10.26 13.28
N THR A 210 -8.84 9.75 14.20
CA THR A 210 -8.84 10.18 15.61
C THR A 210 -7.46 10.09 16.27
N LEU A 211 -6.63 9.15 15.85
CA LEU A 211 -5.25 8.96 16.34
C LEU A 211 -4.31 10.11 15.96
N PHE A 212 -4.67 10.91 14.96
CA PHE A 212 -3.87 12.03 14.46
C PHE A 212 -4.33 13.39 15.02
N GLU A 213 -5.26 13.40 15.97
CA GLU A 213 -5.70 14.65 16.61
C GLU A 213 -4.51 15.35 17.28
N GLY A 214 -4.34 16.65 17.00
CA GLY A 214 -3.30 17.46 17.62
C GLY A 214 -1.90 17.31 17.03
N ILE A 215 -1.68 16.54 15.97
CA ILE A 215 -0.36 16.52 15.32
C ILE A 215 -0.03 17.90 14.72
N PRO A 216 1.23 18.36 14.78
CA PRO A 216 1.60 19.73 14.36
C PRO A 216 1.47 19.96 12.85
N HIS A 217 1.29 18.92 12.06
CA HIS A 217 1.04 18.99 10.61
C HIS A 217 -0.39 19.37 10.26
N LEU A 218 -1.34 19.31 11.19
CA LEU A 218 -2.71 19.70 10.90
C LEU A 218 -2.83 21.21 10.65
N LEU A 219 -3.47 21.57 9.54
CA LEU A 219 -3.82 22.95 9.23
C LEU A 219 -5.07 23.39 10.02
N SER A 220 -5.93 22.45 10.37
CA SER A 220 -7.12 22.63 11.20
C SER A 220 -7.35 21.39 12.05
N PRO A 221 -8.12 21.43 13.14
CA PRO A 221 -8.62 20.24 13.81
C PRO A 221 -9.32 19.32 12.80
N ILE A 222 -9.34 18.02 13.10
CA ILE A 222 -9.97 17.02 12.22
C ILE A 222 -11.44 17.38 11.99
N ILE A 223 -11.84 17.48 10.73
CA ILE A 223 -13.15 17.97 10.34
C ILE A 223 -14.11 16.79 10.23
N ASN A 224 -15.14 16.80 11.10
CA ASN A 224 -16.14 15.73 11.14
C ASN A 224 -17.48 16.12 10.50
N ASP A 225 -17.67 17.42 10.19
CA ASP A 225 -18.88 17.95 9.57
C ASP A 225 -18.61 18.25 8.09
N PRO A 226 -19.30 17.57 7.15
CA PRO A 226 -19.13 17.81 5.71
C PRO A 226 -19.36 19.27 5.28
N LYS A 227 -20.25 20.00 5.97
CA LYS A 227 -20.49 21.41 5.66
C LYS A 227 -19.30 22.29 6.03
N LYS A 228 -18.66 22.00 7.17
CA LYS A 228 -17.43 22.69 7.57
C LYS A 228 -16.26 22.35 6.66
N ALA A 229 -16.19 21.12 6.12
CA ALA A 229 -15.13 20.72 5.20
C ALA A 229 -15.06 21.64 3.97
N GLY A 230 -16.20 21.93 3.34
CA GLY A 230 -16.24 22.85 2.20
C GLY A 230 -15.77 24.26 2.54
N ILE A 231 -16.12 24.79 3.72
CA ILE A 231 -15.69 26.11 4.17
C ILE A 231 -14.18 26.14 4.38
N VAL A 232 -13.64 25.18 5.13
CA VAL A 232 -12.20 25.12 5.43
C VAL A 232 -11.36 24.98 4.16
N LEU A 233 -11.79 24.13 3.21
CA LEU A 233 -11.09 23.98 1.93
C LEU A 233 -11.14 25.26 1.10
N MET A 234 -12.30 25.92 0.99
CA MET A 234 -12.40 27.20 0.27
C MET A 234 -11.53 28.28 0.90
N ASP A 235 -11.49 28.37 2.22
CA ASP A 235 -10.66 29.36 2.91
C ASP A 235 -9.17 29.02 2.80
N ALA A 236 -8.80 27.74 2.83
CA ALA A 236 -7.41 27.30 2.60
C ALA A 236 -6.91 27.69 1.19
N VAL A 237 -7.75 27.52 0.15
CA VAL A 237 -7.43 27.96 -1.21
C VAL A 237 -7.36 29.49 -1.30
N ARG A 238 -8.33 30.22 -0.74
CA ARG A 238 -8.36 31.70 -0.76
C ARG A 238 -7.16 32.33 -0.08
N ASN A 239 -6.74 31.76 1.05
CA ASN A 239 -5.61 32.23 1.83
C ASN A 239 -4.27 31.68 1.29
N ARG A 240 -4.27 30.99 0.16
CA ARG A 240 -3.08 30.33 -0.43
C ARG A 240 -2.34 29.40 0.55
N ALA A 241 -3.04 28.86 1.54
CA ALA A 241 -2.51 27.85 2.45
C ALA A 241 -2.31 26.51 1.75
N ILE A 242 -3.06 26.27 0.66
CA ILE A 242 -2.91 25.15 -0.26
C ILE A 242 -2.93 25.66 -1.71
N ALA A 243 -2.19 25.01 -2.60
CA ALA A 243 -2.12 25.40 -4.02
C ALA A 243 -3.36 24.99 -4.82
N GLY A 244 -4.14 24.02 -4.33
CA GLY A 244 -5.37 23.53 -4.92
C GLY A 244 -6.02 22.50 -4.02
N ALA A 245 -7.31 22.24 -4.21
CA ALA A 245 -8.03 21.16 -3.53
C ALA A 245 -8.71 20.28 -4.56
N GLY A 246 -8.46 18.98 -4.48
CA GLY A 246 -9.28 17.95 -5.10
C GLY A 246 -10.23 17.39 -4.06
N LEU A 247 -11.52 17.42 -4.35
CA LEU A 247 -12.55 16.77 -3.53
C LEU A 247 -12.95 15.49 -4.26
N ASP A 248 -12.64 14.34 -3.67
CA ASP A 248 -13.35 13.09 -3.96
C ASP A 248 -14.48 12.92 -2.94
N VAL A 249 -15.69 12.81 -3.47
CA VAL A 249 -16.92 12.58 -2.71
C VAL A 249 -17.23 11.08 -2.75
#